data_07894c3e9a2fcdf22dc01038481ddc53
#
_entry.id   07894c3e9a2fcdf22dc01038481ddc53
#
_cell.length_a   1.000
_cell.length_b   1.000
_cell.length_c   1.000
_cell.angle_alpha   90.00
_cell.angle_beta   90.00
_cell.angle_gamma   90.00
#
_symmetry.space_group_name_H-M   'P 1'
#
loop_
_entity.id
_entity.type
_entity.pdbx_description
1 polymer ?
#
loop_
_entity_poly.entity_id
_entity_poly.type
_entity_poly.pdbx_seq_one_letter_code
_entity_poly.pdbx_strand_id
1 'polypeptide(L)'
;GYPMGKPGLAEKSLGEALAGKRDKVVLTSKTLIKSDTNRRQLMNRLHSSLKRLRTDYIDIFLNHGVNDLDVLRNPEWFEFVEVAKKQGKIRFAGMSGHGGHLISCLDVALDENLVDVILCAHNYGQDPAFYERFTRDFDIVANQVGLPRILEKAHAKGVGVLVMKTLMGSRLNDMAPYERPGSTYPQAAFRWVLSNPNIDGLVVSMRSREQIDEYLGASGQGVVRQSDLRLLRTYTEMNSKTYCRPGCNACASACPDAVAIPEVLRARMYSTDYGDELAARSTYAELESDATACLTCSHESCTSACPYGLEVSSLTKQTAGALGSV
;
A
#
# COMPACT_ATOMS: atom_id res chain seq x y z
N GLY A 1 -10.65 -4.50 -7.42
CA GLY A 1 -9.49 -3.97 -8.11
C GLY A 1 -9.68 -2.51 -8.49
N TYR A 2 -8.67 -1.76 -8.36
CA TYR A 2 -8.59 -0.41 -8.96
C TYR A 2 -8.75 -0.51 -10.50
N PRO A 3 -9.31 0.47 -11.19
CA PRO A 3 -9.60 1.82 -10.73
C PRO A 3 -10.93 1.91 -9.99
N MET A 4 -10.98 2.86 -9.05
CA MET A 4 -12.17 3.22 -8.31
C MET A 4 -13.30 3.63 -9.25
N GLY A 5 -14.54 3.39 -8.84
CA GLY A 5 -15.73 3.65 -9.67
C GLY A 5 -16.10 2.61 -10.71
N LYS A 6 -15.24 1.62 -11.01
CA LYS A 6 -15.54 0.52 -11.94
C LYS A 6 -15.07 -0.83 -11.36
N PRO A 7 -15.80 -1.39 -10.39
CA PRO A 7 -15.42 -2.65 -9.75
C PRO A 7 -15.16 -3.76 -10.77
N GLY A 8 -14.03 -4.46 -10.62
CA GLY A 8 -13.68 -5.60 -11.46
C GLY A 8 -13.07 -5.27 -12.83
N LEU A 9 -12.89 -3.98 -13.20
CA LEU A 9 -12.29 -3.64 -14.49
C LEU A 9 -10.85 -4.18 -14.62
N ALA A 10 -10.02 -4.04 -13.60
CA ALA A 10 -8.65 -4.56 -13.62
C ALA A 10 -8.62 -6.09 -13.80
N GLU A 11 -9.50 -6.83 -13.14
CA GLU A 11 -9.60 -8.28 -13.32
C GLU A 11 -10.06 -8.66 -14.72
N LYS A 12 -11.00 -7.90 -15.30
CA LYS A 12 -11.45 -8.13 -16.69
C LYS A 12 -10.31 -7.91 -17.68
N SER A 13 -9.57 -6.79 -17.56
CA SER A 13 -8.43 -6.48 -18.44
C SER A 13 -7.32 -7.53 -18.30
N LEU A 14 -7.03 -7.99 -17.07
CA LEU A 14 -6.07 -9.08 -16.85
C LEU A 14 -6.55 -10.39 -17.46
N GLY A 15 -7.83 -10.75 -17.30
CA GLY A 15 -8.39 -11.96 -17.90
C GLY A 15 -8.32 -11.97 -19.43
N GLU A 16 -8.44 -10.80 -20.06
CA GLU A 16 -8.23 -10.63 -21.51
C GLU A 16 -6.75 -10.78 -21.89
N ALA A 17 -5.86 -10.11 -21.16
CA ALA A 17 -4.42 -10.11 -21.44
C ALA A 17 -3.75 -11.47 -21.19
N LEU A 18 -4.26 -12.26 -20.25
CA LEU A 18 -3.72 -13.57 -19.86
C LEU A 18 -4.28 -14.75 -20.62
N ALA A 19 -5.14 -14.52 -21.62
CA ALA A 19 -5.68 -15.59 -22.47
C ALA A 19 -4.54 -16.41 -23.10
N GLY A 20 -4.51 -17.74 -22.83
CA GLY A 20 -3.46 -18.65 -23.28
C GLY A 20 -2.09 -18.50 -22.57
N LYS A 21 -2.04 -17.70 -21.48
CA LYS A 21 -0.81 -17.46 -20.72
C LYS A 21 -1.00 -17.59 -19.21
N ARG A 22 -2.15 -18.07 -18.77
CA ARG A 22 -2.54 -18.12 -17.35
C ARG A 22 -1.53 -18.89 -16.49
N ASP A 23 -1.00 -19.96 -17.02
CA ASP A 23 0.01 -20.83 -16.39
C ASP A 23 1.40 -20.21 -16.26
N LYS A 24 1.65 -19.09 -16.95
CA LYS A 24 2.95 -18.40 -16.95
C LYS A 24 3.06 -17.30 -15.90
N VAL A 25 2.00 -17.07 -15.12
CA VAL A 25 1.96 -15.99 -14.14
C VAL A 25 1.43 -16.46 -12.80
N VAL A 26 1.90 -15.83 -11.73
CA VAL A 26 1.30 -15.90 -10.40
C VAL A 26 0.24 -14.79 -10.30
N LEU A 27 -1.03 -15.18 -10.23
CA LEU A 27 -2.15 -14.25 -10.21
C LEU A 27 -2.61 -14.00 -8.78
N THR A 28 -2.60 -12.74 -8.37
CA THR A 28 -3.10 -12.30 -7.06
C THR A 28 -4.36 -11.47 -7.23
N SER A 29 -5.41 -11.78 -6.47
CA SER A 29 -6.58 -10.92 -6.30
C SER A 29 -6.95 -10.76 -4.84
N LYS A 30 -7.85 -9.80 -4.56
CA LYS A 30 -8.19 -9.39 -3.20
C LYS A 30 -9.68 -9.11 -3.06
N THR A 31 -10.22 -9.32 -1.85
CA THR A 31 -11.57 -8.91 -1.50
C THR A 31 -11.60 -8.19 -0.17
N LEU A 32 -12.32 -7.07 -0.10
CA LEU A 32 -12.62 -6.42 1.16
C LEU A 32 -13.58 -7.29 1.96
N ILE A 33 -13.28 -7.49 3.24
CA ILE A 33 -14.20 -8.14 4.16
C ILE A 33 -14.45 -7.24 5.37
N LYS A 34 -15.59 -7.41 5.98
CA LYS A 34 -15.97 -6.82 7.27
C LYS A 34 -16.12 -7.95 8.29
N SER A 35 -16.23 -7.61 9.55
CA SER A 35 -16.44 -8.59 10.63
C SER A 35 -17.72 -9.43 10.45
N ASP A 36 -18.74 -8.88 9.77
CA ASP A 36 -20.02 -9.52 9.48
C ASP A 36 -20.08 -10.22 8.11
N THR A 37 -18.99 -10.22 7.35
CA THR A 37 -18.96 -10.86 6.02
C THR A 37 -18.96 -12.38 6.17
N ASN A 38 -19.94 -13.06 5.55
CA ASN A 38 -20.08 -14.50 5.63
C ASN A 38 -19.47 -15.25 4.44
N ARG A 39 -19.25 -16.56 4.62
CA ARG A 39 -18.65 -17.46 3.63
C ARG A 39 -19.36 -17.46 2.28
N ARG A 40 -20.70 -17.42 2.25
CA ARG A 40 -21.46 -17.39 1.01
C ARG A 40 -21.16 -16.13 0.19
N GLN A 41 -21.09 -14.99 0.84
CA GLN A 41 -20.71 -13.74 0.18
C GLN A 41 -19.30 -13.80 -0.37
N LEU A 42 -18.35 -14.37 0.40
CA LEU A 42 -16.95 -14.52 -0.02
C LEU A 42 -16.84 -15.45 -1.24
N MET A 43 -17.54 -16.57 -1.24
CA MET A 43 -17.57 -17.51 -2.37
C MET A 43 -18.16 -16.86 -3.62
N ASN A 44 -19.22 -16.07 -3.50
CA ASN A 44 -19.82 -15.33 -4.63
C ASN A 44 -18.84 -14.28 -5.20
N ARG A 45 -18.09 -13.59 -4.33
CA ARG A 45 -17.05 -12.63 -4.76
C ARG A 45 -15.90 -13.34 -5.48
N LEU A 46 -15.43 -14.49 -4.97
CA LEU A 46 -14.42 -15.31 -5.64
C LEU A 46 -14.90 -15.78 -7.02
N HIS A 47 -16.12 -16.32 -7.13
CA HIS A 47 -16.67 -16.74 -8.42
C HIS A 47 -16.78 -15.59 -9.42
N SER A 48 -17.17 -14.41 -8.93
CA SER A 48 -17.22 -13.20 -9.75
C SER A 48 -15.82 -12.78 -10.24
N SER A 49 -14.80 -12.90 -9.39
CA SER A 49 -13.39 -12.62 -9.75
C SER A 49 -12.89 -13.65 -10.79
N LEU A 50 -13.10 -14.94 -10.57
CA LEU A 50 -12.73 -16.00 -11.51
C LEU A 50 -13.36 -15.79 -12.88
N LYS A 51 -14.66 -15.44 -12.92
CA LYS A 51 -15.37 -15.11 -14.17
C LYS A 51 -14.74 -13.94 -14.92
N ARG A 52 -14.42 -12.83 -14.20
CA ARG A 52 -13.77 -11.65 -14.82
C ARG A 52 -12.36 -11.95 -15.30
N LEU A 53 -11.61 -12.72 -14.53
CA LEU A 53 -10.25 -13.16 -14.83
C LEU A 53 -10.18 -14.26 -15.89
N ARG A 54 -11.34 -14.87 -16.29
CA ARG A 54 -11.42 -15.95 -17.26
C ARG A 54 -10.51 -17.14 -16.92
N THR A 55 -10.52 -17.54 -15.65
CA THR A 55 -9.69 -18.64 -15.12
C THR A 55 -10.44 -19.42 -14.05
N ASP A 56 -10.05 -20.66 -13.85
CA ASP A 56 -10.64 -21.54 -12.84
C ASP A 56 -10.00 -21.38 -11.47
N TYR A 57 -8.84 -20.75 -11.38
CA TYR A 57 -8.11 -20.57 -10.13
C TYR A 57 -7.35 -19.23 -10.05
N ILE A 58 -7.15 -18.78 -8.83
CA ILE A 58 -6.28 -17.66 -8.46
C ILE A 58 -5.16 -18.23 -7.58
N ASP A 59 -3.89 -17.85 -7.86
CA ASP A 59 -2.78 -18.36 -7.06
C ASP A 59 -2.82 -17.81 -5.63
N ILE A 60 -2.99 -16.50 -5.46
CA ILE A 60 -2.99 -15.84 -4.15
C ILE A 60 -4.27 -15.02 -4.00
N PHE A 61 -5.09 -15.34 -3.00
CA PHE A 61 -6.32 -14.59 -2.70
C PHE A 61 -6.25 -13.98 -1.31
N LEU A 62 -6.33 -12.63 -1.24
CA LEU A 62 -6.04 -11.90 -0.01
C LEU A 62 -7.29 -11.21 0.56
N ASN A 63 -7.41 -11.22 1.90
CA ASN A 63 -8.22 -10.29 2.65
C ASN A 63 -7.62 -8.89 2.49
N HIS A 64 -8.40 -7.94 1.98
CA HIS A 64 -7.90 -6.65 1.51
C HIS A 64 -8.01 -5.56 2.59
N GLY A 65 -6.90 -4.92 2.90
CA GLY A 65 -6.88 -3.73 3.75
C GLY A 65 -7.11 -4.02 5.24
N VAL A 66 -6.64 -5.18 5.73
CA VAL A 66 -6.77 -5.55 7.14
C VAL A 66 -6.05 -4.54 8.02
N ASN A 67 -6.80 -3.95 8.94
CA ASN A 67 -6.33 -2.99 9.93
C ASN A 67 -7.07 -3.16 11.28
N ASP A 68 -7.74 -4.28 11.46
CA ASP A 68 -8.56 -4.61 12.61
C ASP A 68 -8.50 -6.12 12.90
N LEU A 69 -8.43 -6.49 14.18
CA LEU A 69 -8.28 -7.88 14.60
C LEU A 69 -9.56 -8.70 14.43
N ASP A 70 -10.74 -8.08 14.54
CA ASP A 70 -12.01 -8.79 14.35
C ASP A 70 -12.19 -9.15 12.88
N VAL A 71 -11.78 -8.26 11.98
CA VAL A 71 -11.72 -8.54 10.53
C VAL A 71 -10.67 -9.62 10.22
N LEU A 72 -9.50 -9.57 10.86
CA LEU A 72 -8.46 -10.58 10.69
C LEU A 72 -8.93 -11.97 11.11
N ARG A 73 -9.60 -12.06 12.26
CA ARG A 73 -10.04 -13.31 12.88
C ARG A 73 -11.45 -13.77 12.47
N ASN A 74 -12.04 -13.17 11.44
CA ASN A 74 -13.38 -13.57 10.98
C ASN A 74 -13.41 -15.07 10.62
N PRO A 75 -14.15 -15.93 11.35
CA PRO A 75 -14.14 -17.37 11.15
C PRO A 75 -14.67 -17.77 9.77
N GLU A 76 -15.61 -17.02 9.22
CA GLU A 76 -16.17 -17.24 7.89
C GLU A 76 -15.12 -17.09 6.77
N TRP A 77 -14.08 -16.27 7.00
CA TRP A 77 -12.95 -16.18 6.08
C TRP A 77 -12.16 -17.48 6.04
N PHE A 78 -11.87 -18.09 7.17
CA PHE A 78 -11.09 -19.34 7.25
C PHE A 78 -11.86 -20.52 6.68
N GLU A 79 -13.16 -20.64 6.99
CA GLU A 79 -14.03 -21.66 6.37
C GLU A 79 -14.12 -21.47 4.85
N PHE A 80 -14.22 -20.23 4.38
CA PHE A 80 -14.17 -19.92 2.95
C PHE A 80 -12.86 -20.36 2.33
N VAL A 81 -11.71 -20.03 2.93
CA VAL A 81 -10.37 -20.38 2.44
C VAL A 81 -10.21 -21.89 2.32
N GLU A 82 -10.61 -22.64 3.35
CA GLU A 82 -10.54 -24.11 3.35
C GLU A 82 -11.34 -24.69 2.18
N VAL A 83 -12.60 -24.28 2.02
CA VAL A 83 -13.46 -24.75 0.94
C VAL A 83 -12.92 -24.36 -0.44
N ALA A 84 -12.44 -23.12 -0.60
CA ALA A 84 -11.92 -22.63 -1.87
C ALA A 84 -10.61 -23.34 -2.26
N LYS A 85 -9.71 -23.61 -1.31
CA LYS A 85 -8.50 -24.43 -1.52
C LYS A 85 -8.85 -25.87 -1.91
N LYS A 86 -9.78 -26.50 -1.18
CA LYS A 86 -10.25 -27.86 -1.47
C LYS A 86 -10.88 -27.99 -2.87
N GLN A 87 -11.55 -26.94 -3.34
CA GLN A 87 -12.11 -26.86 -4.69
C GLN A 87 -11.08 -26.48 -5.77
N GLY A 88 -9.83 -26.27 -5.42
CA GLY A 88 -8.76 -25.84 -6.34
C GLY A 88 -8.93 -24.42 -6.89
N LYS A 89 -9.83 -23.60 -6.31
CA LYS A 89 -10.11 -22.22 -6.78
C LYS A 89 -9.10 -21.19 -6.32
N ILE A 90 -8.44 -21.45 -5.20
CA ILE A 90 -7.29 -20.67 -4.71
C ILE A 90 -6.19 -21.62 -4.27
N ARG A 91 -4.93 -21.21 -4.42
CA ARG A 91 -3.77 -22.00 -3.97
C ARG A 91 -3.30 -21.53 -2.60
N PHE A 92 -3.15 -20.24 -2.43
CA PHE A 92 -2.69 -19.58 -1.21
C PHE A 92 -3.66 -18.48 -0.80
N ALA A 93 -3.77 -18.29 0.51
CA ALA A 93 -4.57 -17.22 1.09
C ALA A 93 -3.74 -16.36 2.05
N GLY A 94 -4.17 -15.13 2.28
CA GLY A 94 -3.47 -14.27 3.20
C GLY A 94 -4.13 -12.92 3.37
N MET A 95 -3.36 -11.94 3.81
CA MET A 95 -3.87 -10.59 4.06
C MET A 95 -3.04 -9.52 3.34
N SER A 96 -3.68 -8.39 3.10
CA SER A 96 -2.98 -7.16 2.71
C SER A 96 -3.32 -6.01 3.65
N GLY A 97 -2.37 -5.12 3.90
CA GLY A 97 -2.60 -3.97 4.77
C GLY A 97 -1.56 -2.87 4.62
N HIS A 98 -1.94 -1.69 5.11
CA HIS A 98 -1.08 -0.49 5.13
C HIS A 98 -1.52 0.54 6.19
N GLY A 99 -2.48 0.20 7.03
CA GLY A 99 -3.04 1.09 8.05
C GLY A 99 -2.18 1.17 9.33
N GLY A 100 -2.62 1.97 10.27
CA GLY A 100 -1.90 2.22 11.53
C GLY A 100 -1.78 1.00 12.44
N HIS A 101 -2.68 0.01 12.32
CA HIS A 101 -2.65 -1.23 13.09
C HIS A 101 -2.02 -2.41 12.32
N LEU A 102 -1.35 -2.14 11.20
CA LEU A 102 -0.75 -3.18 10.35
C LEU A 102 0.16 -4.12 11.13
N ILE A 103 1.07 -3.58 11.94
CA ILE A 103 2.06 -4.38 12.68
C ILE A 103 1.39 -5.34 13.65
N SER A 104 0.40 -4.89 14.42
CA SER A 104 -0.34 -5.75 15.35
C SER A 104 -1.15 -6.83 14.61
N CYS A 105 -1.78 -6.49 13.50
CA CYS A 105 -2.49 -7.46 12.66
C CYS A 105 -1.55 -8.52 12.07
N LEU A 106 -0.39 -8.10 11.56
CA LEU A 106 0.59 -9.03 11.01
C LEU A 106 1.21 -9.92 12.09
N ASP A 107 1.49 -9.38 13.28
CA ASP A 107 2.04 -10.14 14.38
C ASP A 107 1.09 -11.28 14.79
N VAL A 108 -0.19 -10.97 14.97
CA VAL A 108 -1.23 -11.95 15.27
C VAL A 108 -1.40 -12.94 14.13
N ALA A 109 -1.46 -12.48 12.86
CA ALA A 109 -1.60 -13.35 11.71
C ALA A 109 -0.47 -14.39 11.62
N LEU A 110 0.75 -13.99 11.94
CA LEU A 110 1.92 -14.87 11.95
C LEU A 110 1.94 -15.79 13.19
N ASP A 111 1.62 -15.30 14.39
CA ASP A 111 1.61 -16.11 15.60
C ASP A 111 0.57 -17.22 15.55
N GLU A 112 -0.61 -16.90 15.04
CA GLU A 112 -1.74 -17.84 14.93
C GLU A 112 -1.71 -18.65 13.62
N ASN A 113 -0.70 -18.45 12.74
CA ASN A 113 -0.55 -19.12 11.43
C ASN A 113 -1.78 -18.95 10.52
N LEU A 114 -2.32 -17.73 10.46
CA LEU A 114 -3.56 -17.43 9.73
C LEU A 114 -3.36 -17.16 8.23
N VAL A 115 -2.13 -17.06 7.76
CA VAL A 115 -1.80 -16.60 6.41
C VAL A 115 -0.69 -17.41 5.77
N ASP A 116 -0.82 -17.68 4.47
CA ASP A 116 0.27 -18.23 3.64
C ASP A 116 1.11 -17.10 3.02
N VAL A 117 0.50 -15.92 2.79
CA VAL A 117 1.14 -14.77 2.13
C VAL A 117 0.68 -13.47 2.78
N ILE A 118 1.60 -12.55 2.96
CA ILE A 118 1.31 -11.17 3.35
C ILE A 118 1.64 -10.21 2.21
N LEU A 119 0.82 -9.15 2.04
CA LEU A 119 1.10 -8.03 1.15
C LEU A 119 1.01 -6.73 1.96
N CYS A 120 2.15 -6.15 2.30
CA CYS A 120 2.21 -4.97 3.16
C CYS A 120 2.84 -3.77 2.47
N ALA A 121 2.51 -2.56 2.95
CA ALA A 121 3.17 -1.35 2.48
C ALA A 121 4.60 -1.31 3.04
N HIS A 122 5.57 -1.17 2.16
CA HIS A 122 6.98 -1.04 2.52
C HIS A 122 7.74 -0.21 1.48
N ASN A 123 8.55 0.70 1.95
CA ASN A 123 9.47 1.48 1.13
C ASN A 123 10.64 1.96 1.99
N TYR A 124 11.69 2.46 1.35
CA TYR A 124 12.90 2.91 2.02
C TYR A 124 12.67 4.00 3.07
N GLY A 125 11.60 4.79 2.95
CA GLY A 125 11.21 5.80 3.93
C GLY A 125 10.51 5.24 5.20
N GLN A 126 10.37 3.94 5.34
CA GLN A 126 9.77 3.28 6.50
C GLN A 126 10.74 2.34 7.23
N ASP A 127 11.98 2.23 6.77
CA ASP A 127 13.00 1.39 7.36
C ASP A 127 13.93 2.20 8.27
N PRO A 128 13.96 1.91 9.58
CA PRO A 128 14.88 2.59 10.52
C PRO A 128 16.35 2.47 10.12
N ALA A 129 16.77 1.32 9.62
CA ALA A 129 18.17 1.10 9.24
C ALA A 129 18.60 1.98 8.05
N PHE A 130 17.68 2.32 7.16
CA PHE A 130 17.94 3.30 6.11
C PHE A 130 18.23 4.67 6.70
N TYR A 131 17.50 5.08 7.74
CA TYR A 131 17.70 6.36 8.42
C TYR A 131 19.02 6.47 9.12
N GLU A 132 19.35 5.51 9.96
CA GLU A 132 20.61 5.52 10.71
C GLU A 132 21.83 5.62 9.81
N ARG A 133 21.76 5.00 8.63
CA ARG A 133 22.89 4.95 7.70
C ARG A 133 22.99 6.16 6.78
N PHE A 134 21.86 6.74 6.34
CA PHE A 134 21.85 7.71 5.22
C PHE A 134 21.12 9.01 5.47
N THR A 135 20.33 9.14 6.53
CA THR A 135 19.47 10.29 6.76
C THR A 135 19.52 10.82 8.19
N ARG A 136 20.62 10.57 8.90
CA ARG A 136 20.80 11.02 10.31
C ARG A 136 20.47 12.51 10.52
N ASP A 137 20.62 13.32 9.49
CA ASP A 137 20.40 14.77 9.51
C ASP A 137 18.98 15.16 9.03
N PHE A 138 18.13 14.19 8.67
CA PHE A 138 16.78 14.44 8.20
C PHE A 138 15.77 13.84 9.18
N ASP A 139 14.84 14.67 9.64
CA ASP A 139 13.77 14.26 10.55
C ASP A 139 12.65 13.47 9.82
N ILE A 140 13.03 12.37 9.23
CA ILE A 140 12.12 11.43 8.57
C ILE A 140 12.13 10.13 9.36
N VAL A 141 11.19 9.92 10.25
CA VAL A 141 11.09 8.70 11.05
C VAL A 141 10.25 7.66 10.32
N ALA A 142 10.70 6.42 10.30
CA ALA A 142 9.93 5.31 9.77
C ALA A 142 8.76 4.98 10.71
N ASN A 143 7.53 5.05 10.21
CA ASN A 143 6.33 4.84 11.03
C ASN A 143 6.03 3.39 11.35
N GLN A 144 6.53 2.49 10.54
CA GLN A 144 6.35 1.04 10.68
C GLN A 144 7.58 0.42 11.35
N VAL A 145 8.00 0.96 12.49
CA VAL A 145 9.21 0.54 13.21
C VAL A 145 9.27 -0.97 13.46
N GLY A 146 8.14 -1.61 13.69
CA GLY A 146 8.05 -3.07 13.89
C GLY A 146 8.12 -3.89 12.59
N LEU A 147 8.08 -3.27 11.40
CA LEU A 147 7.98 -4.00 10.15
C LEU A 147 9.21 -4.87 9.85
N PRO A 148 10.47 -4.46 10.05
CA PRO A 148 11.62 -5.33 9.85
C PRO A 148 11.51 -6.66 10.60
N ARG A 149 11.16 -6.61 11.88
CA ARG A 149 10.94 -7.81 12.72
C ARG A 149 9.80 -8.69 12.16
N ILE A 150 8.72 -8.08 11.65
CA ILE A 150 7.61 -8.81 11.04
C ILE A 150 8.06 -9.53 9.76
N LEU A 151 8.85 -8.88 8.91
CA LEU A 151 9.38 -9.48 7.69
C LEU A 151 10.28 -10.69 7.99
N GLU A 152 11.19 -10.55 8.97
CA GLU A 152 12.02 -11.65 9.46
C GLU A 152 11.18 -12.81 10.01
N LYS A 153 10.17 -12.51 10.82
CA LYS A 153 9.25 -13.49 11.39
C LYS A 153 8.45 -14.23 10.30
N ALA A 154 7.96 -13.51 9.29
CA ALA A 154 7.23 -14.10 8.17
C ALA A 154 8.14 -15.06 7.39
N HIS A 155 9.35 -14.61 7.04
CA HIS A 155 10.34 -15.44 6.34
C HIS A 155 10.69 -16.70 7.14
N ALA A 156 10.98 -16.56 8.44
CA ALA A 156 11.29 -17.69 9.32
C ALA A 156 10.16 -18.72 9.44
N LYS A 157 8.91 -18.28 9.25
CA LYS A 157 7.72 -19.17 9.24
C LYS A 157 7.36 -19.71 7.85
N GLY A 158 8.12 -19.37 6.80
CA GLY A 158 7.82 -19.77 5.43
C GLY A 158 6.58 -19.08 4.84
N VAL A 159 6.19 -17.93 5.38
CA VAL A 159 5.10 -17.10 4.85
C VAL A 159 5.65 -16.21 3.75
N GLY A 160 5.04 -16.24 2.56
CA GLY A 160 5.44 -15.41 1.44
C GLY A 160 5.22 -13.92 1.70
N VAL A 161 6.20 -13.10 1.35
CA VAL A 161 6.19 -11.65 1.61
C VAL A 161 6.20 -10.88 0.29
N LEU A 162 5.06 -10.28 -0.02
CA LEU A 162 4.93 -9.30 -1.08
C LEU A 162 4.81 -7.89 -0.50
N VAL A 163 5.38 -6.91 -1.17
CA VAL A 163 5.29 -5.52 -0.72
C VAL A 163 4.71 -4.59 -1.78
N MET A 164 4.08 -3.52 -1.33
CA MET A 164 3.49 -2.47 -2.16
C MET A 164 3.89 -1.09 -1.66
N LYS A 165 3.54 -0.04 -2.42
CA LYS A 165 3.84 1.38 -2.11
C LYS A 165 5.34 1.66 -2.01
N THR A 166 6.11 0.94 -2.81
CA THR A 166 7.57 0.92 -2.81
C THR A 166 8.21 2.23 -3.29
N LEU A 167 7.44 3.08 -3.98
CA LEU A 167 7.89 4.37 -4.49
C LEU A 167 7.62 5.55 -3.53
N MET A 168 7.35 5.29 -2.25
CA MET A 168 7.16 6.33 -1.22
C MET A 168 6.18 7.45 -1.65
N GLY A 169 5.04 7.04 -2.26
CA GLY A 169 4.01 7.94 -2.74
C GLY A 169 4.13 8.31 -4.23
N SER A 170 5.21 7.93 -4.91
CA SER A 170 5.41 8.13 -6.36
C SER A 170 5.06 9.55 -6.81
N ARG A 171 5.71 10.52 -6.20
CA ARG A 171 5.47 11.95 -6.44
C ARG A 171 5.78 12.32 -7.88
N LEU A 172 5.07 13.35 -8.37
CA LEU A 172 5.30 13.94 -9.70
C LEU A 172 6.54 14.86 -9.74
N ASN A 173 7.46 14.69 -8.80
CA ASN A 173 8.71 15.42 -8.85
C ASN A 173 9.53 14.97 -10.04
N ASP A 174 10.09 15.94 -10.73
CA ASP A 174 11.03 15.69 -11.81
C ASP A 174 12.37 15.21 -11.26
N MET A 175 12.59 13.90 -11.29
CA MET A 175 13.86 13.29 -10.90
C MET A 175 14.84 13.18 -12.08
N ALA A 176 14.40 13.45 -13.33
CA ALA A 176 15.20 13.29 -14.54
C ALA A 176 16.58 13.98 -14.48
N PRO A 177 16.77 15.17 -13.88
CA PRO A 177 18.09 15.79 -13.76
C PRO A 177 19.10 14.97 -12.96
N TYR A 178 18.64 14.06 -12.11
CA TYR A 178 19.46 13.24 -11.22
C TYR A 178 19.62 11.80 -11.72
N GLU A 179 18.83 11.41 -12.71
CA GLU A 179 18.74 10.05 -13.24
C GLU A 179 19.75 9.80 -14.35
N ARG A 180 20.02 8.53 -14.60
CA ARG A 180 20.84 8.04 -15.70
C ARG A 180 20.26 6.71 -16.22
N PRO A 181 20.51 6.32 -17.48
CA PRO A 181 20.11 5.01 -17.98
C PRO A 181 20.53 3.88 -17.05
N GLY A 182 19.56 3.04 -16.66
CA GLY A 182 19.77 1.94 -15.71
C GLY A 182 19.91 2.35 -14.24
N SER A 183 19.70 3.63 -13.91
CA SER A 183 19.72 4.16 -12.54
C SER A 183 18.68 5.30 -12.40
N THR A 184 17.41 4.95 -12.57
CA THR A 184 16.28 5.85 -12.35
C THR A 184 15.80 5.73 -10.89
N TYR A 185 15.02 6.71 -10.42
CA TYR A 185 14.46 6.68 -9.08
C TYR A 185 13.62 5.42 -8.80
N PRO A 186 12.67 5.01 -9.68
CA PRO A 186 11.95 3.76 -9.49
C PRO A 186 12.86 2.54 -9.38
N GLN A 187 13.86 2.43 -10.25
CA GLN A 187 14.82 1.32 -10.22
C GLN A 187 15.63 1.30 -8.91
N ALA A 188 16.04 2.47 -8.41
CA ALA A 188 16.73 2.60 -7.14
C ALA A 188 15.85 2.13 -5.98
N ALA A 189 14.59 2.58 -5.93
CA ALA A 189 13.63 2.21 -4.90
C ALA A 189 13.33 0.69 -4.93
N PHE A 190 13.17 0.10 -6.10
CA PHE A 190 12.91 -1.34 -6.24
C PHE A 190 14.12 -2.17 -5.86
N ARG A 191 15.33 -1.82 -6.28
CA ARG A 191 16.56 -2.50 -5.86
C ARG A 191 16.74 -2.44 -4.36
N TRP A 192 16.45 -1.29 -3.74
CA TRP A 192 16.50 -1.15 -2.28
C TRP A 192 15.53 -2.13 -1.60
N VAL A 193 14.27 -2.17 -2.04
CA VAL A 193 13.26 -3.10 -1.50
C VAL A 193 13.67 -4.55 -1.70
N LEU A 194 14.07 -4.93 -2.93
CA LEU A 194 14.44 -6.30 -3.29
C LEU A 194 15.80 -6.74 -2.71
N SER A 195 16.59 -5.84 -2.14
CA SER A 195 17.81 -6.19 -1.42
C SER A 195 17.55 -6.80 -0.04
N ASN A 196 16.33 -6.67 0.49
CA ASN A 196 15.94 -7.31 1.73
C ASN A 196 15.64 -8.81 1.48
N PRO A 197 16.40 -9.75 2.06
CA PRO A 197 16.25 -11.18 1.81
C PRO A 197 14.92 -11.76 2.32
N ASN A 198 14.20 -11.02 3.15
CA ASN A 198 12.91 -11.41 3.70
C ASN A 198 11.72 -10.95 2.82
N ILE A 199 11.99 -10.41 1.62
CA ILE A 199 10.97 -9.95 0.68
C ILE A 199 11.06 -10.78 -0.60
N ASP A 200 9.97 -11.45 -0.97
CA ASP A 200 9.90 -12.30 -2.14
C ASP A 200 9.56 -11.55 -3.43
N GLY A 201 8.91 -10.39 -3.31
CA GLY A 201 8.54 -9.60 -4.47
C GLY A 201 7.81 -8.30 -4.14
N LEU A 202 7.61 -7.49 -5.17
CA LEU A 202 6.87 -6.22 -5.04
C LEU A 202 5.74 -6.12 -6.07
N VAL A 203 4.73 -5.33 -5.70
CA VAL A 203 3.59 -5.02 -6.55
C VAL A 203 3.60 -3.52 -6.87
N VAL A 204 3.60 -3.20 -8.15
CA VAL A 204 3.62 -1.82 -8.63
C VAL A 204 2.71 -1.66 -9.84
N SER A 205 2.10 -0.48 -9.98
CA SER A 205 1.30 -0.14 -11.17
C SER A 205 2.21 0.30 -12.31
N MET A 206 1.94 -0.20 -13.51
CA MET A 206 2.61 0.19 -14.74
C MET A 206 1.55 0.68 -15.74
N ARG A 207 1.72 1.88 -16.28
CA ARG A 207 0.74 2.55 -17.15
C ARG A 207 1.17 2.65 -18.60
N SER A 208 2.46 2.43 -18.88
CA SER A 208 3.02 2.47 -20.24
C SER A 208 4.07 1.36 -20.44
N ARG A 209 4.45 1.13 -21.71
CA ARG A 209 5.50 0.17 -22.03
C ARG A 209 6.86 0.63 -21.54
N GLU A 210 7.13 1.92 -21.62
CA GLU A 210 8.36 2.54 -21.13
C GLU A 210 8.54 2.32 -19.62
N GLN A 211 7.46 2.45 -18.86
CA GLN A 211 7.47 2.11 -17.43
C GLN A 211 7.71 0.61 -17.17
N ILE A 212 7.16 -0.27 -18.00
CA ILE A 212 7.41 -1.70 -17.89
C ILE A 212 8.89 -1.99 -18.09
N ASP A 213 9.49 -1.48 -19.14
CA ASP A 213 10.89 -1.68 -19.49
C ASP A 213 11.81 -1.09 -18.40
N GLU A 214 11.49 0.13 -17.94
CA GLU A 214 12.21 0.78 -16.85
C GLU A 214 12.17 -0.05 -15.56
N TYR A 215 10.99 -0.46 -15.12
CA TYR A 215 10.78 -1.15 -13.85
C TYR A 215 11.38 -2.57 -13.86
N LEU A 216 11.25 -3.29 -14.97
CA LEU A 216 11.88 -4.60 -15.15
C LEU A 216 13.40 -4.52 -15.12
N GLY A 217 14.00 -3.39 -15.44
CA GLY A 217 15.44 -3.16 -15.30
C GLY A 217 15.98 -3.27 -13.86
N ALA A 218 15.09 -3.26 -12.85
CA ALA A 218 15.44 -3.54 -11.45
C ALA A 218 15.18 -4.99 -11.04
N SER A 219 14.47 -5.78 -11.86
CA SER A 219 14.11 -7.16 -11.53
C SER A 219 15.34 -8.06 -11.50
N GLY A 220 15.42 -8.92 -10.49
CA GLY A 220 16.56 -9.83 -10.30
C GLY A 220 17.88 -9.13 -9.89
N GLN A 221 17.86 -7.84 -9.61
CA GLN A 221 19.03 -7.04 -9.24
C GLN A 221 18.90 -6.47 -7.83
N GLY A 222 18.92 -7.34 -6.83
CA GLY A 222 18.83 -6.96 -5.41
C GLY A 222 20.09 -6.27 -4.84
N VAL A 223 21.00 -5.77 -5.67
CA VAL A 223 22.18 -5.04 -5.20
C VAL A 223 21.97 -3.54 -5.30
N VAL A 224 21.90 -2.88 -4.17
CA VAL A 224 21.80 -1.42 -4.06
C VAL A 224 23.14 -0.77 -4.36
N ARG A 225 23.18 0.16 -5.30
CA ARG A 225 24.36 0.90 -5.73
C ARG A 225 24.47 2.23 -5.00
N GLN A 226 25.65 2.83 -4.93
CA GLN A 226 25.82 4.17 -4.36
C GLN A 226 25.03 5.24 -5.14
N SER A 227 24.85 5.06 -6.45
CA SER A 227 23.99 5.93 -7.27
C SER A 227 22.53 5.85 -6.86
N ASP A 228 22.04 4.64 -6.50
CA ASP A 228 20.67 4.43 -6.05
C ASP A 228 20.43 5.14 -4.72
N LEU A 229 21.37 5.01 -3.77
CA LEU A 229 21.27 5.68 -2.48
C LEU A 229 21.25 7.22 -2.62
N ARG A 230 22.02 7.78 -3.54
CA ARG A 230 21.96 9.22 -3.83
C ARG A 230 20.59 9.63 -4.38
N LEU A 231 20.01 8.87 -5.31
CA LEU A 231 18.68 9.14 -5.85
C LEU A 231 17.61 9.08 -4.76
N LEU A 232 17.62 8.05 -3.92
CA LEU A 232 16.68 7.90 -2.82
C LEU A 232 16.80 9.06 -1.81
N ARG A 233 18.03 9.49 -1.51
CA ARG A 233 18.29 10.62 -0.64
C ARG A 233 17.74 11.92 -1.25
N THR A 234 18.09 12.23 -2.50
CA THR A 234 17.60 13.43 -3.20
C THR A 234 16.07 13.47 -3.22
N TYR A 235 15.42 12.35 -3.56
CA TYR A 235 13.96 12.27 -3.54
C TYR A 235 13.39 12.54 -2.14
N THR A 236 14.00 11.99 -1.12
CA THR A 236 13.62 12.19 0.27
C THR A 236 13.73 13.67 0.67
N GLU A 237 14.84 14.33 0.35
CA GLU A 237 15.07 15.75 0.62
C GLU A 237 13.99 16.63 -0.04
N MET A 238 13.61 16.32 -1.28
CA MET A 238 12.58 17.06 -2.02
C MET A 238 11.17 16.89 -1.45
N ASN A 239 10.88 15.76 -0.79
CA ASN A 239 9.52 15.39 -0.40
C ASN A 239 9.27 15.33 1.11
N SER A 240 10.29 15.44 1.95
CA SER A 240 10.18 15.22 3.40
C SER A 240 9.11 16.08 4.08
N LYS A 241 8.94 17.33 3.62
CA LYS A 241 8.00 18.31 4.19
C LYS A 241 6.58 18.26 3.61
N THR A 242 6.30 17.37 2.69
CA THR A 242 4.98 17.29 2.03
C THR A 242 4.36 15.91 2.06
N TYR A 243 5.12 14.90 2.49
CA TYR A 243 4.71 13.50 2.46
C TYR A 243 4.21 13.03 3.84
N CYS A 244 2.92 12.70 3.93
CA CYS A 244 2.35 12.02 5.11
C CYS A 244 2.74 10.54 5.11
N ARG A 245 3.30 10.07 6.23
CA ARG A 245 3.80 8.68 6.36
C ARG A 245 2.67 7.72 6.63
N PRO A 246 2.50 6.67 5.82
CA PRO A 246 1.51 5.63 6.10
C PRO A 246 1.74 4.98 7.46
N GLY A 247 0.65 4.77 8.20
CA GLY A 247 0.70 4.17 9.53
C GLY A 247 1.01 5.13 10.68
N CYS A 248 1.28 6.41 10.42
CA CYS A 248 1.34 7.45 11.45
C CYS A 248 -0.04 8.00 11.74
N ASN A 249 -0.48 7.97 13.00
CA ASN A 249 -1.75 8.51 13.46
C ASN A 249 -1.59 9.62 14.52
N ALA A 250 -0.39 10.18 14.68
CA ALA A 250 -0.10 11.15 15.73
C ALA A 250 -1.03 12.38 15.70
N CYS A 251 -1.30 12.91 14.51
CA CYS A 251 -2.18 14.08 14.35
C CYS A 251 -3.66 13.71 14.52
N ALA A 252 -4.09 12.49 14.21
CA ALA A 252 -5.48 12.06 14.33
C ALA A 252 -5.94 12.06 15.79
N SER A 253 -5.10 11.56 16.71
CA SER A 253 -5.41 11.57 18.14
C SER A 253 -5.44 12.95 18.78
N ALA A 254 -4.84 13.96 18.14
CA ALA A 254 -4.84 15.34 18.59
C ALA A 254 -5.99 16.18 18.00
N CYS A 255 -6.77 15.60 17.09
CA CYS A 255 -7.87 16.31 16.42
C CYS A 255 -9.14 16.29 17.29
N PRO A 256 -9.69 17.46 17.72
CA PRO A 256 -10.90 17.51 18.53
C PRO A 256 -12.15 17.03 17.78
N ASP A 257 -12.16 17.14 16.46
CA ASP A 257 -13.27 16.76 15.59
C ASP A 257 -13.13 15.35 15.00
N ALA A 258 -12.15 14.58 15.47
CA ALA A 258 -11.88 13.20 15.03
C ALA A 258 -11.79 13.04 13.51
N VAL A 259 -11.26 14.04 12.81
CA VAL A 259 -11.06 14.00 11.34
C VAL A 259 -10.09 12.88 10.98
N ALA A 260 -10.43 12.13 9.93
CA ALA A 260 -9.57 11.06 9.39
C ALA A 260 -8.36 11.64 8.61
N ILE A 261 -7.52 12.42 9.31
CA ILE A 261 -6.44 13.22 8.71
C ILE A 261 -5.51 12.41 7.78
N PRO A 262 -5.00 11.22 8.14
CA PRO A 262 -4.15 10.45 7.25
C PRO A 262 -4.84 10.07 5.93
N GLU A 263 -6.12 9.75 5.98
CA GLU A 263 -6.95 9.39 4.84
C GLU A 263 -7.27 10.61 3.97
N VAL A 264 -7.56 11.76 4.59
CA VAL A 264 -7.73 13.06 3.92
C VAL A 264 -6.46 13.43 3.14
N LEU A 265 -5.28 13.33 3.77
CA LEU A 265 -4.01 13.63 3.11
C LEU A 265 -3.66 12.61 2.02
N ARG A 266 -4.17 11.38 2.11
CA ARG A 266 -4.06 10.39 1.03
C ARG A 266 -4.95 10.74 -0.16
N ALA A 267 -6.20 11.15 0.07
CA ALA A 267 -7.08 11.64 -0.98
C ALA A 267 -6.45 12.84 -1.71
N ARG A 268 -5.89 13.80 -0.94
CA ARG A 268 -5.12 14.92 -1.49
C ARG A 268 -3.99 14.46 -2.41
N MET A 269 -3.24 13.44 -2.02
CA MET A 269 -2.11 12.93 -2.81
C MET A 269 -2.54 12.48 -4.20
N TYR A 270 -3.72 11.89 -4.36
CA TYR A 270 -4.21 11.50 -5.68
C TYR A 270 -4.36 12.70 -6.61
N SER A 271 -4.91 13.81 -6.12
CA SER A 271 -5.02 15.05 -6.89
C SER A 271 -3.64 15.70 -7.12
N THR A 272 -2.96 16.05 -6.02
CA THR A 272 -1.76 16.90 -6.09
C THR A 272 -0.50 16.20 -6.62
N ASP A 273 -0.37 14.88 -6.37
CA ASP A 273 0.85 14.15 -6.68
C ASP A 273 0.71 13.28 -7.93
N TYR A 274 -0.52 12.83 -8.23
CA TYR A 274 -0.77 11.94 -9.36
C TYR A 274 -1.62 12.57 -10.46
N GLY A 275 -2.23 13.74 -10.22
CA GLY A 275 -3.15 14.38 -11.15
C GLY A 275 -4.42 13.57 -11.41
N ASP A 276 -4.80 12.69 -10.48
CA ASP A 276 -5.97 11.82 -10.58
C ASP A 276 -7.12 12.36 -9.73
N GLU A 277 -7.80 13.38 -10.27
CA GLU A 277 -8.93 14.04 -9.59
C GLU A 277 -10.10 13.09 -9.31
N LEU A 278 -10.32 12.12 -10.19
CA LEU A 278 -11.40 11.15 -10.00
C LEU A 278 -11.12 10.26 -8.78
N ALA A 279 -9.91 9.74 -8.67
CA ALA A 279 -9.49 8.95 -7.52
C ALA A 279 -9.49 9.79 -6.23
N ALA A 280 -9.05 11.05 -6.29
CA ALA A 280 -9.04 11.95 -5.15
C ALA A 280 -10.46 12.17 -4.59
N ARG A 281 -11.41 12.56 -5.45
CA ARG A 281 -12.79 12.80 -5.06
C ARG A 281 -13.50 11.55 -4.57
N SER A 282 -13.31 10.42 -5.27
CA SER A 282 -13.90 9.14 -4.86
C SER A 282 -13.36 8.69 -3.49
N THR A 283 -12.03 8.78 -3.26
CA THR A 283 -11.44 8.44 -1.97
C THR A 283 -11.93 9.36 -0.86
N TYR A 284 -12.03 10.67 -1.13
CA TYR A 284 -12.49 11.65 -0.15
C TYR A 284 -13.97 11.43 0.23
N ALA A 285 -14.84 11.14 -0.74
CA ALA A 285 -16.25 10.89 -0.53
C ALA A 285 -16.56 9.59 0.25
N GLU A 286 -15.62 8.66 0.31
CA GLU A 286 -15.74 7.42 1.10
C GLU A 286 -15.35 7.58 2.57
N LEU A 287 -14.86 8.77 2.98
CA LEU A 287 -14.43 9.01 4.35
C LEU A 287 -15.66 9.21 5.27
N GLU A 288 -15.70 8.45 6.36
CA GLU A 288 -16.73 8.60 7.40
C GLU A 288 -16.58 9.93 8.16
N SER A 289 -15.36 10.42 8.29
CA SER A 289 -15.01 11.71 8.91
C SER A 289 -14.04 12.46 8.02
N ASP A 290 -14.60 13.26 7.12
CA ASP A 290 -13.83 14.08 6.18
C ASP A 290 -13.27 15.36 6.83
N ALA A 291 -12.64 16.23 6.05
CA ALA A 291 -12.02 17.44 6.55
C ALA A 291 -12.96 18.67 6.53
N THR A 292 -14.28 18.51 6.44
CA THR A 292 -15.23 19.64 6.43
C THR A 292 -15.11 20.46 7.71
N ALA A 293 -14.97 19.83 8.88
CA ALA A 293 -14.75 20.51 10.16
C ALA A 293 -13.46 21.37 10.16
N CYS A 294 -12.47 21.02 9.37
CA CYS A 294 -11.22 21.78 9.29
C CYS A 294 -11.40 23.19 8.72
N LEU A 295 -12.42 23.43 7.88
CA LEU A 295 -12.65 24.74 7.24
C LEU A 295 -12.88 25.86 8.27
N THR A 296 -13.51 25.53 9.40
CA THR A 296 -13.81 26.48 10.49
C THR A 296 -12.96 26.24 11.74
N CYS A 297 -12.10 25.22 11.74
CA CYS A 297 -11.26 24.87 12.88
C CYS A 297 -10.24 25.97 13.16
N SER A 298 -10.22 26.46 14.41
CA SER A 298 -9.24 27.41 14.92
C SER A 298 -8.08 26.74 15.68
N HIS A 299 -8.18 25.43 15.91
CA HIS A 299 -7.15 24.65 16.58
C HIS A 299 -6.13 24.17 15.56
N GLU A 300 -4.86 24.25 15.88
CA GLU A 300 -3.77 23.71 15.06
C GLU A 300 -3.04 22.56 15.76
N SER A 301 -3.75 21.89 16.68
CA SER A 301 -3.21 20.77 17.46
C SER A 301 -2.71 19.62 16.57
N CYS A 302 -3.35 19.38 15.42
CA CYS A 302 -2.91 18.40 14.45
C CYS A 302 -1.55 18.75 13.82
N THR A 303 -1.29 20.04 13.54
CA THR A 303 0.00 20.51 13.02
C THR A 303 1.08 20.34 14.09
N SER A 304 0.81 20.79 15.32
CA SER A 304 1.75 20.66 16.44
C SER A 304 2.04 19.20 16.81
N ALA A 305 1.10 18.29 16.60
CA ALA A 305 1.26 16.87 16.86
C ALA A 305 1.99 16.11 15.74
N CYS A 306 2.24 16.76 14.58
CA CYS A 306 2.90 16.09 13.47
C CYS A 306 4.42 15.94 13.74
N PRO A 307 4.95 14.72 13.92
CA PRO A 307 6.36 14.52 14.19
C PRO A 307 7.28 14.84 12.99
N TYR A 308 6.68 15.11 11.83
CA TYR A 308 7.39 15.39 10.57
C TYR A 308 7.31 16.84 10.14
N GLY A 309 6.75 17.71 10.97
CA GLY A 309 6.64 19.14 10.67
C GLY A 309 5.76 19.46 9.45
N LEU A 310 4.75 18.62 9.16
CA LEU A 310 3.79 18.92 8.13
C LEU A 310 2.83 20.02 8.62
N GLU A 311 2.50 20.95 7.74
CA GLU A 311 1.45 21.96 7.96
C GLU A 311 0.05 21.35 7.84
N VAL A 312 -0.27 20.39 8.74
CA VAL A 312 -1.43 19.52 8.65
C VAL A 312 -2.72 20.34 8.55
N SER A 313 -2.90 21.34 9.41
CA SER A 313 -4.09 22.20 9.39
C SER A 313 -4.29 22.87 8.03
N SER A 314 -3.25 23.43 7.45
CA SER A 314 -3.30 24.05 6.11
C SER A 314 -3.62 23.03 5.02
N LEU A 315 -2.97 21.88 5.06
CA LEU A 315 -3.17 20.81 4.07
C LEU A 315 -4.58 20.23 4.10
N THR A 316 -5.16 20.04 5.28
CA THR A 316 -6.53 19.52 5.42
C THR A 316 -7.57 20.54 5.00
N LYS A 317 -7.40 21.83 5.35
CA LYS A 317 -8.27 22.94 4.88
C LYS A 317 -8.27 23.04 3.35
N GLN A 318 -7.10 23.01 2.72
CA GLN A 318 -6.98 23.02 1.25
C GLN A 318 -7.67 21.81 0.62
N THR A 319 -7.52 20.64 1.23
CA THR A 319 -8.13 19.40 0.73
C THR A 319 -9.66 19.47 0.84
N ALA A 320 -10.20 19.92 1.98
CA ALA A 320 -11.63 20.11 2.16
C ALA A 320 -12.21 21.11 1.13
N GLY A 321 -11.52 22.24 0.89
CA GLY A 321 -11.94 23.21 -0.11
C GLY A 321 -11.89 22.67 -1.56
N ALA A 322 -10.95 21.80 -1.88
CA ALA A 322 -10.79 21.26 -3.23
C ALA A 322 -11.66 20.03 -3.50
N LEU A 323 -11.84 19.15 -2.53
CA LEU A 323 -12.49 17.84 -2.70
C LEU A 323 -13.87 17.76 -2.04
N GLY A 324 -14.15 18.61 -1.04
CA GLY A 324 -15.41 18.63 -0.28
C GLY A 324 -16.57 19.37 -0.93
N SER A 325 -16.36 19.97 -2.09
CA SER A 325 -17.40 20.72 -2.81
C SER A 325 -18.13 19.82 -3.80
N VAL A 326 -19.26 19.30 -3.41
CA VAL A 326 -20.40 18.94 -4.29
C VAL A 326 -21.67 19.31 -3.58
#